data_14e4c66dc69dac9a86932f0cdcb89608
#
_entry.id   14e4c66dc69dac9a86932f0cdcb89608
#
_cell.length_a   1.000
_cell.length_b   1.000
_cell.length_c   1.000
_cell.angle_alpha   90.00
_cell.angle_beta   90.00
_cell.angle_gamma   90.00
#
_symmetry.space_group_name_H-M   'P 1'
#
loop_
_entity.id
_entity.type
_entity.pdbx_description
1 polymer ?
#
loop_
_entity_poly.entity_id
_entity_poly.type
_entity_poly.pdbx_seq_one_letter_code
_entity_poly.pdbx_strand_id
1 'polypeptide(L)'
;MTKSIATASPRNDLGDGYASGAGPAISHHSRGREIYRAGEQGAAWRVCIGAVRLDQHLDDQRRFAGVAVAGDIIGAEVLLFGKYTYSARALSSVVLERWSDSVEQVAPLKLLQLFSGIERRSADTLALRTGTAAHRIGQLLGLIGRGLALGRSKARITLPTLRDIAEITGLTIETVSRTIKSLRSNGELEIAGERCGREIWVEARSSFPADIAVHDGVEEAK
;
A
#
# COMPACT_ATOMS: atom_id res chain seq x y z
N MET A 1 -21.77 -16.92 49.45
CA MET A 1 -22.25 -17.10 48.05
C MET A 1 -21.55 -16.06 47.15
N THR A 2 -20.39 -16.42 46.63
CA THR A 2 -19.54 -15.51 45.84
C THR A 2 -19.61 -15.96 44.41
N LYS A 3 -20.23 -15.15 43.53
CA LYS A 3 -20.28 -15.39 42.07
C LYS A 3 -18.97 -14.95 41.43
N SER A 4 -18.24 -15.92 40.91
CA SER A 4 -17.10 -15.72 40.05
C SER A 4 -17.57 -15.24 38.67
N ILE A 5 -17.08 -14.07 38.26
CA ILE A 5 -17.27 -13.53 36.89
C ILE A 5 -16.09 -14.00 36.06
N ALA A 6 -16.34 -14.91 35.13
CA ALA A 6 -15.36 -15.37 34.16
C ALA A 6 -15.20 -14.29 33.09
N THR A 7 -14.01 -13.67 33.03
CA THR A 7 -13.58 -12.77 31.96
C THR A 7 -13.18 -13.62 30.75
N ALA A 8 -13.98 -13.58 29.69
CA ALA A 8 -13.64 -14.17 28.42
C ALA A 8 -12.62 -13.29 27.70
N SER A 9 -11.40 -13.77 27.54
CA SER A 9 -10.40 -13.20 26.63
C SER A 9 -10.85 -13.36 25.19
N PRO A 10 -10.70 -12.33 24.33
CA PRO A 10 -10.92 -12.50 22.91
C PRO A 10 -9.80 -13.38 22.33
N ARG A 11 -10.19 -14.49 21.72
CA ARG A 11 -9.28 -15.33 20.95
C ARG A 11 -8.78 -14.53 19.75
N ASN A 12 -7.48 -14.26 19.73
CA ASN A 12 -6.74 -13.84 18.54
C ASN A 12 -6.70 -15.06 17.60
N ASP A 13 -7.59 -15.12 16.61
CA ASP A 13 -7.45 -15.96 15.43
C ASP A 13 -6.39 -15.34 14.50
N LEU A 14 -5.13 -15.37 14.94
CA LEU A 14 -3.99 -15.31 14.06
C LEU A 14 -3.86 -16.71 13.46
N GLY A 15 -4.35 -16.86 12.22
CA GLY A 15 -4.23 -18.12 11.48
C GLY A 15 -2.78 -18.60 11.49
N ASP A 16 -2.52 -19.65 12.25
CA ASP A 16 -1.28 -20.42 12.24
C ASP A 16 -1.04 -21.00 10.84
N GLY A 17 -0.11 -20.39 10.12
CA GLY A 17 0.36 -20.85 8.82
C GLY A 17 1.84 -20.59 8.65
N TYR A 18 2.65 -20.73 9.71
CA TYR A 18 4.10 -20.77 9.56
C TYR A 18 4.53 -22.16 9.16
N ALA A 19 4.48 -22.49 7.88
CA ALA A 19 5.21 -23.61 7.33
C ALA A 19 6.71 -23.31 7.48
N SER A 20 7.40 -24.08 8.31
CA SER A 20 8.85 -24.14 8.44
C SER A 20 9.45 -24.75 7.17
N GLY A 21 9.56 -23.92 6.12
CA GLY A 21 10.25 -24.23 4.88
C GLY A 21 11.09 -23.02 4.50
N ALA A 22 12.32 -23.24 4.01
CA ALA A 22 13.37 -22.23 3.77
C ALA A 22 13.07 -21.21 2.66
N GLY A 23 11.85 -20.63 2.63
CA GLY A 23 11.44 -19.56 1.73
C GLY A 23 11.05 -18.30 2.49
N PRO A 24 11.06 -17.12 1.81
CA PRO A 24 10.63 -15.88 2.43
C PRO A 24 9.16 -15.98 2.88
N ALA A 25 8.86 -15.51 4.11
CA ALA A 25 7.50 -15.52 4.62
C ALA A 25 6.64 -14.56 3.81
N ILE A 26 5.60 -15.10 3.15
CA ILE A 26 4.64 -14.36 2.32
C ILE A 26 3.33 -14.18 3.09
N SER A 27 2.76 -12.98 3.03
CA SER A 27 1.47 -12.64 3.64
C SER A 27 0.51 -12.07 2.61
N HIS A 28 -0.75 -12.53 2.63
CA HIS A 28 -1.81 -12.11 1.70
C HIS A 28 -2.90 -11.34 2.43
N HIS A 29 -3.27 -10.18 1.92
CA HIS A 29 -4.31 -9.34 2.50
C HIS A 29 -5.34 -8.94 1.45
N SER A 30 -6.62 -9.14 1.79
CA SER A 30 -7.73 -8.65 0.97
C SER A 30 -7.89 -7.14 1.15
N ARG A 31 -8.43 -6.48 0.12
CA ARG A 31 -8.77 -5.05 0.16
C ARG A 31 -9.55 -4.67 1.41
N GLY A 32 -9.19 -3.55 2.02
CA GLY A 32 -9.80 -3.00 3.23
C GLY A 32 -9.30 -3.62 4.54
N ARG A 33 -8.55 -4.73 4.49
CA ARG A 33 -7.97 -5.34 5.69
C ARG A 33 -6.83 -4.50 6.23
N GLU A 34 -6.78 -4.40 7.53
CA GLU A 34 -5.64 -3.85 8.26
C GLU A 34 -4.51 -4.87 8.24
N ILE A 35 -3.31 -4.40 7.98
CA ILE A 35 -2.09 -5.22 7.87
C ILE A 35 -1.36 -5.20 9.21
N TYR A 36 -1.17 -4.00 9.77
CA TYR A 36 -0.62 -3.76 11.11
C TYR A 36 -1.02 -2.38 11.62
N ARG A 37 -0.88 -2.15 12.92
CA ARG A 37 -1.18 -0.87 13.60
C ARG A 37 0.07 -0.21 14.15
N ALA A 38 0.05 1.11 14.19
CA ALA A 38 1.03 1.89 14.95
C ALA A 38 1.05 1.43 16.40
N GLY A 39 2.25 1.27 16.97
CA GLY A 39 2.49 0.77 18.32
C GLY A 39 2.64 -0.75 18.43
N GLU A 40 2.20 -1.54 17.45
CA GLU A 40 2.40 -3.00 17.44
C GLU A 40 3.85 -3.35 17.09
N GLN A 41 4.32 -4.49 17.59
CA GLN A 41 5.57 -5.11 17.15
C GLN A 41 5.33 -5.92 15.87
N GLY A 42 6.38 -6.12 15.06
CA GLY A 42 6.23 -6.89 13.84
C GLY A 42 7.51 -6.97 13.02
N ALA A 43 7.37 -7.04 11.71
CA ALA A 43 8.46 -7.18 10.75
C ALA A 43 8.40 -6.08 9.68
N ALA A 44 9.53 -5.85 9.00
CA ALA A 44 9.58 -5.05 7.79
C ALA A 44 9.10 -5.90 6.60
N TRP A 45 8.32 -5.30 5.70
CA TRP A 45 7.68 -5.97 4.59
C TRP A 45 7.97 -5.27 3.26
N ARG A 46 8.24 -6.06 2.22
CA ARG A 46 8.23 -5.62 0.83
C ARG A 46 6.83 -5.81 0.27
N VAL A 47 6.28 -4.80 -0.37
CA VAL A 47 5.06 -4.93 -1.15
C VAL A 47 5.42 -5.58 -2.48
N CYS A 48 4.99 -6.82 -2.71
CA CYS A 48 5.20 -7.53 -3.97
C CYS A 48 4.09 -7.21 -4.97
N ILE A 49 2.86 -7.14 -4.50
CA ILE A 49 1.67 -6.85 -5.33
C ILE A 49 0.72 -5.96 -4.54
N GLY A 50 0.10 -5.01 -5.22
CA GLY A 50 -0.99 -4.20 -4.68
C GLY A 50 -0.58 -2.83 -4.20
N ALA A 51 -1.51 -2.19 -3.48
CA ALA A 51 -1.36 -0.87 -2.90
C ALA A 51 -1.78 -0.86 -1.44
N VAL A 52 -0.99 -0.23 -0.60
CA VAL A 52 -1.17 -0.13 0.85
C VAL A 52 -1.26 1.33 1.25
N ARG A 53 -2.31 1.70 1.96
CA ARG A 53 -2.45 3.01 2.59
C ARG A 53 -1.71 3.00 3.92
N LEU A 54 -0.89 4.02 4.13
CA LEU A 54 -0.20 4.30 5.40
C LEU A 54 -0.88 5.49 6.08
N ASP A 55 -1.16 5.32 7.37
CA ASP A 55 -1.76 6.37 8.21
C ASP A 55 -0.90 6.57 9.45
N GLN A 56 -0.69 7.83 9.81
CA GLN A 56 -0.07 8.25 11.06
C GLN A 56 -1.16 8.55 12.10
N HIS A 57 -0.89 8.25 13.36
CA HIS A 57 -1.75 8.61 14.48
C HIS A 57 -1.10 9.80 15.21
N LEU A 58 -1.78 10.95 15.19
CA LEU A 58 -1.39 12.17 15.89
C LEU A 58 -2.62 12.69 16.65
N ASP A 59 -2.45 12.94 17.95
CA ASP A 59 -3.52 13.49 18.80
C ASP A 59 -4.86 12.72 18.66
N ASP A 60 -4.82 11.39 18.73
CA ASP A 60 -5.95 10.47 18.54
C ASP A 60 -6.63 10.57 17.16
N GLN A 61 -6.06 11.35 16.24
CA GLN A 61 -6.53 11.46 14.86
C GLN A 61 -5.68 10.63 13.91
N ARG A 62 -6.37 9.89 13.06
CA ARG A 62 -5.76 9.15 11.98
C ARG A 62 -5.57 10.07 10.78
N ARG A 63 -4.32 10.30 10.37
CA ARG A 63 -3.96 11.15 9.23
C ARG A 63 -3.29 10.32 8.14
N PHE A 64 -3.74 10.53 6.91
CA PHE A 64 -3.10 9.92 5.74
C PHE A 64 -1.64 10.37 5.62
N ALA A 65 -0.73 9.39 5.51
CA ALA A 65 0.72 9.60 5.40
C ALA A 65 1.27 9.22 4.02
N GLY A 66 0.63 8.29 3.30
CA GLY A 66 1.09 7.90 1.97
C GLY A 66 0.45 6.62 1.44
N VAL A 67 0.79 6.30 0.18
CA VAL A 67 0.44 5.03 -0.46
C VAL A 67 1.73 4.33 -0.85
N ALA A 68 1.92 3.10 -0.33
CA ALA A 68 2.98 2.20 -0.76
C ALA A 68 2.44 1.25 -1.84
N VAL A 69 3.26 0.96 -2.84
CA VAL A 69 2.91 0.08 -3.98
C VAL A 69 3.98 -0.98 -4.20
N ALA A 70 3.77 -1.88 -5.15
CA ALA A 70 4.76 -2.92 -5.48
C ALA A 70 6.18 -2.34 -5.62
N GLY A 71 7.14 -2.98 -4.96
CA GLY A 71 8.54 -2.55 -4.83
C GLY A 71 8.85 -1.74 -3.57
N ASP A 72 7.86 -1.15 -2.89
CA ASP A 72 8.06 -0.39 -1.66
C ASP A 72 8.29 -1.29 -0.45
N ILE A 73 9.07 -0.77 0.50
CA ILE A 73 9.23 -1.34 1.83
C ILE A 73 8.34 -0.56 2.81
N ILE A 74 7.59 -1.28 3.66
CA ILE A 74 6.76 -0.74 4.72
C ILE A 74 7.13 -1.37 6.06
N GLY A 75 6.93 -0.64 7.14
CA GLY A 75 7.24 -1.10 8.50
C GLY A 75 8.72 -1.24 8.79
N ALA A 76 9.64 -0.69 7.96
CA ALA A 76 11.08 -0.78 8.19
C ALA A 76 11.52 -0.12 9.50
N GLU A 77 10.76 0.86 9.99
CA GLU A 77 10.98 1.52 11.27
C GLU A 77 10.95 0.57 12.47
N VAL A 78 10.27 -0.57 12.34
CA VAL A 78 10.23 -1.61 13.40
C VAL A 78 11.61 -2.15 13.73
N LEU A 79 12.52 -2.17 12.76
CA LEU A 79 13.90 -2.64 12.94
C LEU A 79 14.72 -1.72 13.86
N LEU A 80 14.33 -0.44 13.96
CA LEU A 80 14.99 0.56 14.80
C LEU A 80 14.26 0.77 16.13
N PHE A 81 12.94 0.86 16.09
CA PHE A 81 12.12 1.25 17.25
C PHE A 81 11.40 0.08 17.93
N GLY A 82 11.50 -1.14 17.36
CA GLY A 82 10.82 -2.34 17.86
C GLY A 82 9.30 -2.34 17.63
N LYS A 83 8.74 -1.26 17.10
CA LYS A 83 7.29 -1.10 16.87
C LYS A 83 7.01 -0.24 15.64
N TYR A 84 5.83 -0.44 15.04
CA TYR A 84 5.37 0.38 13.92
C TYR A 84 5.05 1.81 14.36
N THR A 85 5.43 2.79 13.54
CA THR A 85 5.07 4.22 13.73
C THR A 85 3.86 4.61 12.88
N TYR A 86 3.54 3.81 11.87
CA TYR A 86 2.36 3.96 11.01
C TYR A 86 1.44 2.75 11.15
N SER A 87 0.15 2.95 10.86
CA SER A 87 -0.78 1.86 10.58
C SER A 87 -0.84 1.62 9.07
N ALA A 88 -0.98 0.37 8.65
CA ALA A 88 -1.05 -0.01 7.25
C ALA A 88 -2.37 -0.72 6.94
N ARG A 89 -3.03 -0.33 5.83
CA ARG A 89 -4.28 -0.93 5.37
C ARG A 89 -4.26 -1.16 3.86
N ALA A 90 -4.72 -2.33 3.42
CA ALA A 90 -4.77 -2.71 2.03
C ALA A 90 -5.81 -1.89 1.23
N LEU A 91 -5.40 -1.17 0.19
CA LEU A 91 -6.29 -0.47 -0.76
C LEU A 91 -6.77 -1.38 -1.90
N SER A 92 -5.99 -2.40 -2.22
CA SER A 92 -6.30 -3.47 -3.18
C SER A 92 -6.05 -4.83 -2.54
N SER A 93 -6.10 -5.93 -3.29
CA SER A 93 -5.45 -7.17 -2.88
C SER A 93 -3.94 -6.93 -2.79
N VAL A 94 -3.31 -7.39 -1.72
CA VAL A 94 -1.90 -7.13 -1.40
C VAL A 94 -1.19 -8.44 -1.11
N VAL A 95 0.00 -8.58 -1.67
CA VAL A 95 0.95 -9.64 -1.34
C VAL A 95 2.20 -8.99 -0.78
N LEU A 96 2.59 -9.40 0.41
CA LEU A 96 3.77 -8.92 1.13
C LEU A 96 4.77 -10.05 1.29
N GLU A 97 6.04 -9.73 1.17
CA GLU A 97 7.17 -10.58 1.46
C GLU A 97 7.96 -10.00 2.63
N ARG A 98 8.39 -10.83 3.57
CA ARG A 98 9.23 -10.38 4.68
C ARG A 98 10.55 -9.84 4.12
N TRP A 99 10.87 -8.59 4.46
CA TRP A 99 12.01 -7.90 3.86
C TRP A 99 13.31 -8.13 4.62
N SER A 100 13.31 -7.99 5.95
CA SER A 100 14.45 -8.20 6.83
C SER A 100 13.96 -8.39 8.27
N ASP A 101 14.78 -9.08 9.09
CA ASP A 101 14.53 -9.33 10.50
C ASP A 101 15.38 -8.43 11.40
N SER A 102 16.50 -7.89 10.90
CA SER A 102 17.37 -6.99 11.66
C SER A 102 18.07 -5.99 10.75
N VAL A 103 18.57 -4.91 11.37
CA VAL A 103 19.31 -3.84 10.66
C VAL A 103 20.61 -4.34 10.09
N GLU A 104 21.31 -5.25 10.80
CA GLU A 104 22.61 -5.80 10.42
C GLU A 104 22.54 -6.63 9.14
N GLN A 105 21.36 -7.17 8.82
CA GLN A 105 21.14 -7.96 7.60
C GLN A 105 20.82 -7.10 6.38
N VAL A 106 20.69 -5.77 6.56
CA VAL A 106 20.32 -4.88 5.47
C VAL A 106 21.57 -4.43 4.72
N ALA A 107 21.79 -5.00 3.54
CA ALA A 107 22.88 -4.59 2.66
C ALA A 107 22.76 -3.12 2.23
N PRO A 108 23.88 -2.41 1.96
CA PRO A 108 23.86 -1.00 1.56
C PRO A 108 22.94 -0.70 0.36
N LEU A 109 22.89 -1.57 -0.65
CA LEU A 109 22.01 -1.42 -1.80
C LEU A 109 20.52 -1.46 -1.40
N LYS A 110 20.14 -2.32 -0.45
CA LYS A 110 18.77 -2.36 0.10
C LYS A 110 18.41 -1.07 0.81
N LEU A 111 19.37 -0.43 1.49
CA LEU A 111 19.14 0.89 2.11
C LEU A 111 18.89 1.96 1.05
N LEU A 112 19.66 1.99 -0.04
CA LEU A 112 19.43 2.93 -1.14
C LEU A 112 18.05 2.71 -1.78
N GLN A 113 17.63 1.47 -1.98
CA GLN A 113 16.28 1.14 -2.47
C GLN A 113 15.19 1.63 -1.51
N LEU A 114 15.39 1.47 -0.20
CA LEU A 114 14.47 1.99 0.82
C LEU A 114 14.35 3.52 0.74
N PHE A 115 15.47 4.24 0.69
CA PHE A 115 15.47 5.71 0.58
C PHE A 115 14.78 6.19 -0.70
N SER A 116 15.13 5.61 -1.86
CA SER A 116 14.49 5.95 -3.13
C SER A 116 12.97 5.69 -3.10
N GLY A 117 12.54 4.62 -2.44
CA GLY A 117 11.12 4.31 -2.23
C GLY A 117 10.42 5.34 -1.35
N ILE A 118 11.09 5.85 -0.29
CA ILE A 118 10.56 6.90 0.59
C ILE A 118 10.41 8.22 -0.17
N GLU A 119 11.43 8.64 -0.93
CA GLU A 119 11.40 9.87 -1.74
C GLU A 119 10.27 9.81 -2.77
N ARG A 120 10.15 8.69 -3.49
CA ARG A 120 9.06 8.49 -4.45
C ARG A 120 7.69 8.60 -3.77
N ARG A 121 7.47 7.93 -2.62
CA ARG A 121 6.20 8.04 -1.86
C ARG A 121 5.91 9.47 -1.41
N SER A 122 6.93 10.23 -1.04
CA SER A 122 6.76 11.64 -0.67
C SER A 122 6.29 12.46 -1.86
N ALA A 123 6.90 12.28 -3.03
CA ALA A 123 6.48 12.93 -4.27
C ALA A 123 5.06 12.51 -4.71
N ASP A 124 4.75 11.21 -4.66
CA ASP A 124 3.41 10.68 -4.93
C ASP A 124 2.38 11.29 -3.97
N THR A 125 2.69 11.39 -2.66
CA THR A 125 1.80 11.98 -1.65
C THR A 125 1.51 13.45 -1.94
N LEU A 126 2.51 14.21 -2.38
CA LEU A 126 2.33 15.60 -2.80
C LEU A 126 1.42 15.69 -4.03
N ALA A 127 1.66 14.85 -5.05
CA ALA A 127 0.83 14.80 -6.26
C ALA A 127 -0.63 14.45 -5.97
N LEU A 128 -0.88 13.60 -4.96
CA LEU A 128 -2.24 13.27 -4.50
C LEU A 128 -2.97 14.46 -3.85
N ARG A 129 -2.26 15.50 -3.45
CA ARG A 129 -2.80 16.67 -2.73
C ARG A 129 -2.81 17.94 -3.56
N THR A 130 -2.21 17.95 -4.75
CA THR A 130 -2.07 19.13 -5.62
C THR A 130 -2.82 18.98 -6.93
N GLY A 131 -3.19 20.11 -7.54
CA GLY A 131 -3.92 20.14 -8.80
C GLY A 131 -5.45 19.97 -8.68
N THR A 132 -6.10 19.71 -9.81
CA THR A 132 -7.56 19.54 -9.88
C THR A 132 -8.05 18.25 -9.22
N ALA A 133 -9.32 18.17 -8.87
CA ALA A 133 -9.91 16.96 -8.29
C ALA A 133 -9.75 15.75 -9.23
N ALA A 134 -9.97 15.92 -10.53
CA ALA A 134 -9.78 14.88 -11.54
C ALA A 134 -8.32 14.38 -11.58
N HIS A 135 -7.36 15.30 -11.55
CA HIS A 135 -5.94 14.98 -11.53
C HIS A 135 -5.57 14.16 -10.28
N ARG A 136 -5.96 14.61 -9.07
CA ARG A 136 -5.67 13.90 -7.81
C ARG A 136 -6.26 12.49 -7.78
N ILE A 137 -7.51 12.34 -8.24
CA ILE A 137 -8.16 11.02 -8.32
C ILE A 137 -7.46 10.16 -9.35
N GLY A 138 -7.14 10.68 -10.54
CA GLY A 138 -6.39 9.98 -11.58
C GLY A 138 -5.02 9.49 -11.08
N GLN A 139 -4.28 10.33 -10.34
CA GLN A 139 -3.01 9.94 -9.72
C GLN A 139 -3.18 8.78 -8.73
N LEU A 140 -4.18 8.83 -7.85
CA LEU A 140 -4.45 7.74 -6.91
C LEU A 140 -4.76 6.43 -7.64
N LEU A 141 -5.62 6.47 -8.66
CA LEU A 141 -5.99 5.29 -9.42
C LEU A 141 -4.79 4.73 -10.20
N GLY A 142 -3.96 5.60 -10.77
CA GLY A 142 -2.69 5.22 -11.42
C GLY A 142 -1.70 4.56 -10.47
N LEU A 143 -1.56 5.06 -9.23
CA LEU A 143 -0.73 4.43 -8.18
C LEU A 143 -1.21 3.02 -7.86
N ILE A 144 -2.50 2.83 -7.64
CA ILE A 144 -3.10 1.51 -7.37
C ILE A 144 -2.89 0.59 -8.57
N GLY A 145 -3.08 1.11 -9.79
CA GLY A 145 -2.84 0.39 -11.04
C GLY A 145 -1.40 -0.09 -11.15
N ARG A 146 -0.43 0.78 -10.86
CA ARG A 146 1.01 0.45 -10.85
C ARG A 146 1.31 -0.71 -9.90
N GLY A 147 0.72 -0.71 -8.71
CA GLY A 147 0.88 -1.79 -7.73
C GLY A 147 0.31 -3.13 -8.17
N LEU A 148 -0.63 -3.16 -9.11
CA LEU A 148 -1.30 -4.37 -9.60
C LEU A 148 -0.87 -4.79 -11.02
N ALA A 149 -0.19 -3.92 -11.74
CA ALA A 149 0.10 -4.13 -13.17
C ALA A 149 1.09 -5.26 -13.46
N LEU A 150 1.97 -5.61 -12.52
CA LEU A 150 2.98 -6.67 -12.70
C LEU A 150 3.74 -6.56 -14.04
N GLY A 151 4.17 -5.34 -14.37
CA GLY A 151 4.87 -5.05 -15.64
C GLY A 151 3.96 -4.83 -16.87
N ARG A 152 2.63 -4.89 -16.72
CA ARG A 152 1.68 -4.57 -17.80
C ARG A 152 1.42 -3.07 -17.86
N SER A 153 1.05 -2.56 -19.04
CA SER A 153 0.71 -1.14 -19.22
C SER A 153 -0.63 -0.75 -18.59
N LYS A 154 -1.56 -1.70 -18.43
CA LYS A 154 -2.88 -1.49 -17.81
C LYS A 154 -3.12 -2.51 -16.72
N ALA A 155 -3.85 -2.10 -15.69
CA ALA A 155 -4.33 -2.98 -14.62
C ALA A 155 -5.83 -2.81 -14.41
N ARG A 156 -6.49 -3.92 -14.06
CA ARG A 156 -7.87 -3.90 -13.60
C ARG A 156 -7.87 -3.67 -12.10
N ILE A 157 -8.51 -2.61 -11.65
CA ILE A 157 -8.60 -2.26 -10.24
C ILE A 157 -10.06 -2.15 -9.79
N THR A 158 -10.30 -2.44 -8.52
CA THR A 158 -11.56 -2.10 -7.86
C THR A 158 -11.42 -0.72 -7.23
N LEU A 159 -12.29 0.22 -7.58
CA LEU A 159 -12.29 1.57 -7.01
C LEU A 159 -12.28 1.51 -5.47
N PRO A 160 -11.38 2.25 -4.81
CA PRO A 160 -11.45 2.46 -3.36
C PRO A 160 -12.81 3.04 -2.95
N THR A 161 -13.10 3.05 -1.64
CA THR A 161 -14.30 3.73 -1.17
C THR A 161 -14.20 5.24 -1.41
N LEU A 162 -15.34 5.92 -1.61
CA LEU A 162 -15.36 7.39 -1.77
C LEU A 162 -14.69 8.08 -0.58
N ARG A 163 -14.85 7.51 0.61
CA ARG A 163 -14.21 8.00 1.83
C ARG A 163 -12.68 7.85 1.77
N ASP A 164 -12.15 6.70 1.33
CA ASP A 164 -10.71 6.52 1.15
C ASP A 164 -10.14 7.51 0.15
N ILE A 165 -10.82 7.68 -1.00
CA ILE A 165 -10.40 8.64 -2.01
C ILE A 165 -10.39 10.06 -1.43
N ALA A 166 -11.46 10.45 -0.74
CA ALA A 166 -11.59 11.78 -0.12
C ALA A 166 -10.45 12.06 0.89
N GLU A 167 -10.22 11.13 1.81
CA GLU A 167 -9.18 11.26 2.84
C GLU A 167 -7.76 11.29 2.23
N ILE A 168 -7.49 10.46 1.23
CA ILE A 168 -6.19 10.38 0.55
C ILE A 168 -5.93 11.65 -0.26
N THR A 169 -6.92 12.11 -1.03
CA THR A 169 -6.76 13.25 -1.95
C THR A 169 -7.03 14.61 -1.32
N GLY A 170 -7.54 14.65 -0.08
CA GLY A 170 -7.92 15.89 0.60
C GLY A 170 -9.13 16.56 -0.01
N LEU A 171 -10.04 15.80 -0.62
CA LEU A 171 -11.29 16.27 -1.22
C LEU A 171 -12.47 15.92 -0.31
N THR A 172 -13.62 16.57 -0.52
CA THR A 172 -14.86 16.12 0.11
C THR A 172 -15.44 14.91 -0.62
N ILE A 173 -16.25 14.10 0.08
CA ILE A 173 -16.91 12.92 -0.52
C ILE A 173 -17.78 13.33 -1.70
N GLU A 174 -18.47 14.47 -1.61
CA GLU A 174 -19.32 15.02 -2.66
C GLU A 174 -18.51 15.38 -3.90
N THR A 175 -17.34 16.02 -3.71
CA THR A 175 -16.42 16.37 -4.81
C THR A 175 -15.90 15.10 -5.48
N VAL A 176 -15.48 14.10 -4.71
CA VAL A 176 -15.04 12.80 -5.25
C VAL A 176 -16.15 12.13 -6.06
N SER A 177 -17.38 12.08 -5.52
CA SER A 177 -18.52 11.46 -6.20
C SER A 177 -18.84 12.14 -7.54
N ARG A 178 -18.90 13.47 -7.55
CA ARG A 178 -19.14 14.26 -8.78
C ARG A 178 -18.02 14.07 -9.80
N THR A 179 -16.78 14.11 -9.36
CA THR A 179 -15.62 13.97 -10.25
C THR A 179 -15.56 12.57 -10.88
N ILE A 180 -15.78 11.49 -10.10
CA ILE A 180 -15.84 10.14 -10.64
C ILE A 180 -16.96 9.99 -11.66
N LYS A 181 -18.14 10.58 -11.40
CA LYS A 181 -19.25 10.55 -12.36
C LYS A 181 -18.87 11.28 -13.65
N SER A 182 -18.23 12.44 -13.56
CA SER A 182 -17.76 13.20 -14.74
C SER A 182 -16.71 12.41 -15.53
N LEU A 183 -15.70 11.86 -14.87
CA LEU A 183 -14.65 11.05 -15.53
C LEU A 183 -15.23 9.82 -16.26
N ARG A 184 -16.30 9.23 -15.73
CA ARG A 184 -17.02 8.12 -16.39
C ARG A 184 -17.80 8.61 -17.60
N SER A 185 -18.56 9.71 -17.48
CA SER A 185 -19.37 10.25 -18.59
C SER A 185 -18.50 10.76 -19.74
N ASN A 186 -17.28 11.21 -19.47
CA ASN A 186 -16.32 11.66 -20.47
C ASN A 186 -15.49 10.52 -21.09
N GLY A 187 -15.70 9.26 -20.64
CA GLY A 187 -14.90 8.10 -21.11
C GLY A 187 -13.47 8.04 -20.59
N GLU A 188 -13.10 8.90 -19.63
CA GLU A 188 -11.75 8.93 -19.02
C GLU A 188 -11.53 7.78 -18.02
N LEU A 189 -12.62 7.18 -17.50
CA LEU A 189 -12.61 5.97 -16.70
C LEU A 189 -13.29 4.83 -17.44
N GLU A 190 -12.49 3.88 -17.93
CA GLU A 190 -12.95 2.68 -18.62
C GLU A 190 -13.47 1.65 -17.60
N ILE A 191 -14.76 1.27 -17.69
CA ILE A 191 -15.38 0.28 -16.80
C ILE A 191 -14.95 -1.12 -17.24
N ALA A 192 -14.45 -1.94 -16.30
CA ALA A 192 -13.89 -3.26 -16.59
C ALA A 192 -14.90 -4.43 -16.50
N GLY A 193 -16.20 -4.17 -16.32
CA GLY A 193 -17.20 -5.23 -16.24
C GLY A 193 -18.61 -4.73 -15.96
N GLU A 194 -19.61 -5.48 -16.41
CA GLU A 194 -21.03 -5.11 -16.35
C GLU A 194 -21.65 -5.21 -14.94
N ARG A 195 -21.10 -6.03 -14.03
CA ARG A 195 -21.82 -6.45 -12.81
C ARG A 195 -21.83 -5.50 -11.63
N CYS A 196 -20.96 -4.49 -11.54
CA CYS A 196 -20.96 -3.60 -10.36
C CYS A 196 -20.50 -2.16 -10.61
N GLY A 197 -20.00 -1.78 -11.79
CA GLY A 197 -19.48 -0.44 -12.08
C GLY A 197 -18.33 0.04 -11.15
N ARG A 198 -17.78 -0.84 -10.31
CA ARG A 198 -16.70 -0.54 -9.39
C ARG A 198 -15.33 -0.98 -9.88
N GLU A 199 -15.28 -1.83 -10.89
CA GLU A 199 -14.05 -2.27 -11.52
C GLU A 199 -13.78 -1.42 -12.75
N ILE A 200 -12.55 -0.93 -12.84
CA ILE A 200 -12.10 -0.07 -13.91
C ILE A 200 -10.73 -0.52 -14.43
N TRP A 201 -10.45 -0.21 -15.69
CA TRP A 201 -9.12 -0.27 -16.23
C TRP A 201 -8.39 1.03 -15.97
N VAL A 202 -7.14 0.97 -15.53
CA VAL A 202 -6.27 2.12 -15.36
C VAL A 202 -4.93 1.87 -16.01
N GLU A 203 -4.33 2.92 -16.56
CA GLU A 203 -2.96 2.88 -17.03
C GLU A 203 -2.03 2.88 -15.83
N ALA A 204 -1.05 1.97 -15.84
CA ALA A 204 0.01 1.90 -14.83
C ALA A 204 1.10 2.94 -15.16
N ARG A 205 0.78 4.24 -15.02
CA ARG A 205 1.74 5.32 -15.27
C ARG A 205 2.79 5.35 -14.17
N SER A 206 4.07 5.28 -14.55
CA SER A 206 5.18 5.61 -13.65
C SER A 206 5.31 7.13 -13.60
N SER A 207 5.33 7.70 -12.40
CA SER A 207 5.67 9.11 -12.18
C SER A 207 7.17 9.39 -12.39
N PHE A 208 7.98 8.33 -12.50
CA PHE A 208 9.42 8.39 -12.75
C PHE A 208 9.75 7.70 -14.07
N PRO A 209 10.79 8.16 -14.80
CA PRO A 209 11.29 7.47 -15.99
C PRO A 209 11.59 6.00 -15.65
N ALA A 210 11.17 5.11 -16.54
CA ALA A 210 11.29 3.65 -16.37
C ALA A 210 12.75 3.12 -16.43
N ASP A 211 13.75 3.98 -16.53
CA ASP A 211 15.11 3.63 -16.94
C ASP A 211 16.12 3.61 -15.79
N ILE A 212 15.76 3.06 -14.65
CA ILE A 212 16.78 2.49 -13.76
C ILE A 212 16.52 0.99 -13.69
N ALA A 213 16.78 0.30 -14.78
CA ALA A 213 17.08 -1.11 -14.76
C ALA A 213 18.34 -1.27 -13.91
N VAL A 214 18.20 -1.83 -12.72
CA VAL A 214 19.35 -2.30 -11.95
C VAL A 214 20.02 -3.36 -12.83
N HIS A 215 21.15 -3.03 -13.44
CA HIS A 215 22.01 -4.03 -14.03
C HIS A 215 22.47 -4.95 -12.90
N ASP A 216 21.92 -6.15 -12.83
CA ASP A 216 22.51 -7.28 -12.11
C ASP A 216 23.82 -7.68 -12.82
N GLY A 217 24.81 -6.80 -12.67
CA GLY A 217 26.18 -7.09 -13.07
C GLY A 217 26.89 -7.86 -11.97
N VAL A 218 26.61 -9.14 -11.86
CA VAL A 218 27.56 -10.07 -11.25
C VAL A 218 28.53 -10.48 -12.36
N GLU A 219 29.58 -9.69 -12.57
CA GLU A 219 30.77 -10.17 -13.26
C GLU A 219 31.50 -11.11 -12.29
N GLU A 220 31.46 -12.41 -12.61
CA GLU A 220 32.37 -13.39 -12.05
C GLU A 220 33.81 -13.00 -12.42
N ALA A 221 34.55 -12.51 -11.44
CA ALA A 221 36.00 -12.36 -11.58
C ALA A 221 36.63 -13.74 -11.61
N LYS A 222 37.27 -14.04 -12.73
CA LYS A 222 38.20 -15.16 -12.93
C LYS A 222 39.48 -14.99 -12.11
#